data_2a6a046815a601952ffe440e5981a613
#
_entry.id   2a6a046815a601952ffe440e5981a613
#
_cell.length_a   1.000
_cell.length_b   1.000
_cell.length_c   1.000
_cell.angle_alpha   90.00
_cell.angle_beta   90.00
_cell.angle_gamma   90.00
#
_symmetry.space_group_name_H-M   'P 1'
#
loop_
_entity.id
_entity.type
_entity.pdbx_description
1 polymer ?
#
loop_
_entity_poly.entity_id
_entity_poly.type
_entity_poly.pdbx_seq_one_letter_code
_entity_poly.pdbx_strand_id
1 'polypeptide(L)'
;MPSDKLTELGVHKAKPGSKPKKFTDGRGLYLLLHPNGSKYWRMKYRFMGKEKLLALGVWPSVSLTEARKKRNESKLILKSGADPSMAKKNQKLTQYIRQSNTFGSVTEEWLEIKQKEWKSPYFDDVKSSIEIHLLPDLGQRPIAEITSPEVLSVLKKIEEQGKLEAASRSRQKCGAIFRYANLKQLCAHNPVSNLKGALASPQKKKFNSIAPKDLPQFLLKLAEYDGAIITKLALRFIMLTLARTAEVRFALWDEFDLEAAEPTWRIPAERMKMNQEHLVPLSRQTSVVIGEVRRFTQGDKYVFHQLNNP
;
A
#
# COMPACT_ATOMS: atom_id res chain seq x y z
N MET A 1 53.99 -2.06 -18.76
CA MET A 1 54.28 -0.66 -18.45
C MET A 1 54.29 -0.52 -16.95
N PRO A 2 55.27 0.26 -16.37
CA PRO A 2 55.36 0.48 -14.94
C PRO A 2 54.06 1.10 -14.40
N SER A 3 53.57 0.56 -13.32
CA SER A 3 52.35 1.01 -12.61
C SER A 3 52.72 1.61 -11.27
N ASP A 4 51.79 2.41 -10.73
CA ASP A 4 51.85 2.98 -9.38
C ASP A 4 53.03 4.01 -9.21
N LYS A 5 53.15 4.91 -10.21
CA LYS A 5 54.22 5.93 -10.29
C LYS A 5 54.01 7.13 -9.35
N LEU A 6 52.77 7.43 -8.99
CA LEU A 6 52.46 8.58 -8.13
C LEU A 6 52.65 8.22 -6.66
N THR A 7 52.98 9.23 -5.87
CA THR A 7 52.98 9.14 -4.39
C THR A 7 51.98 10.14 -3.83
N GLU A 8 51.40 9.88 -2.65
CA GLU A 8 50.46 10.82 -2.00
C GLU A 8 51.11 12.20 -1.80
N LEU A 9 52.40 12.23 -1.41
CA LEU A 9 53.13 13.47 -1.26
C LEU A 9 53.28 14.23 -2.59
N GLY A 10 53.52 13.52 -3.70
CA GLY A 10 53.59 14.09 -5.05
C GLY A 10 52.25 14.67 -5.51
N VAL A 11 51.15 13.97 -5.22
CA VAL A 11 49.78 14.44 -5.50
C VAL A 11 49.46 15.70 -4.66
N HIS A 12 49.81 15.70 -3.38
CA HIS A 12 49.62 16.86 -2.50
C HIS A 12 50.38 18.09 -2.99
N LYS A 13 51.70 17.94 -3.29
CA LYS A 13 52.60 19.03 -3.71
C LYS A 13 52.40 19.53 -5.14
N ALA A 14 51.57 18.84 -5.95
CA ALA A 14 51.32 19.26 -7.33
C ALA A 14 50.66 20.65 -7.37
N LYS A 15 51.33 21.62 -7.99
CA LYS A 15 50.84 23.00 -8.15
C LYS A 15 50.19 23.20 -9.52
N PRO A 16 49.11 23.98 -9.60
CA PRO A 16 48.47 24.31 -10.86
C PRO A 16 49.36 25.21 -11.73
N GLY A 17 49.20 25.07 -13.04
CA GLY A 17 49.80 25.94 -14.04
C GLY A 17 48.71 26.60 -14.88
N SER A 18 49.11 27.35 -15.92
CA SER A 18 48.16 28.04 -16.83
C SER A 18 47.28 27.11 -17.68
N LYS A 19 47.66 25.85 -17.83
CA LYS A 19 46.89 24.82 -18.57
C LYS A 19 46.71 23.57 -17.70
N PRO A 20 45.62 22.76 -17.97
CA PRO A 20 45.45 21.49 -17.27
C PRO A 20 46.63 20.55 -17.47
N LYS A 21 47.15 19.96 -16.39
CA LYS A 21 48.31 19.07 -16.39
C LYS A 21 47.90 17.65 -15.99
N LYS A 22 48.44 16.65 -16.71
CA LYS A 22 48.16 15.22 -16.41
C LYS A 22 49.41 14.62 -15.72
N PHE A 23 49.16 13.93 -14.60
CA PHE A 23 50.18 13.15 -13.89
C PHE A 23 49.77 11.66 -13.97
N THR A 24 50.49 10.88 -14.74
CA THR A 24 50.16 9.47 -15.01
C THR A 24 50.62 8.57 -13.89
N ASP A 25 49.74 7.73 -13.34
CA ASP A 25 50.09 6.72 -12.32
C ASP A 25 50.38 5.34 -12.97
N GLY A 26 49.83 5.08 -14.10
CA GLY A 26 49.95 3.80 -14.85
C GLY A 26 48.65 3.05 -14.98
N ARG A 27 48.64 2.05 -15.88
CA ARG A 27 47.47 1.21 -16.22
C ARG A 27 46.20 2.03 -16.57
N GLY A 28 46.39 3.22 -17.18
CA GLY A 28 45.33 4.12 -17.59
C GLY A 28 44.90 5.14 -16.54
N LEU A 29 45.34 5.02 -15.27
CA LEU A 29 45.06 5.99 -14.20
C LEU A 29 45.97 7.22 -14.32
N TYR A 30 45.37 8.38 -14.16
CA TYR A 30 46.11 9.66 -14.06
C TYR A 30 45.36 10.67 -13.22
N LEU A 31 46.09 11.59 -12.61
CA LEU A 31 45.56 12.78 -11.98
C LEU A 31 45.52 13.92 -13.00
N LEU A 32 44.38 14.54 -13.18
CA LEU A 32 44.23 15.77 -13.96
C LEU A 32 44.16 16.95 -13.00
N LEU A 33 45.19 17.80 -13.03
CA LEU A 33 45.25 19.04 -12.27
C LEU A 33 44.80 20.19 -13.15
N HIS A 34 43.74 20.86 -12.76
CA HIS A 34 43.20 22.04 -13.44
C HIS A 34 43.89 23.34 -13.02
N PRO A 35 43.86 24.41 -13.83
CA PRO A 35 44.42 25.72 -13.44
C PRO A 35 43.82 26.33 -12.17
N ASN A 36 42.55 25.99 -11.88
CA ASN A 36 41.88 26.41 -10.64
C ASN A 36 42.32 25.61 -9.39
N GLY A 37 43.31 24.72 -9.49
CA GLY A 37 43.80 23.89 -8.41
C GLY A 37 43.03 22.59 -8.16
N SER A 38 41.92 22.37 -8.81
CA SER A 38 41.13 21.12 -8.68
C SER A 38 41.86 19.92 -9.24
N LYS A 39 41.87 18.80 -8.52
CA LYS A 39 42.58 17.57 -8.85
C LYS A 39 41.59 16.45 -9.06
N TYR A 40 41.51 15.91 -10.28
CA TYR A 40 40.56 14.89 -10.68
C TYR A 40 41.21 13.55 -11.03
N TRP A 41 40.76 12.47 -10.42
CA TRP A 41 41.21 11.14 -10.79
C TRP A 41 40.42 10.68 -12.04
N ARG A 42 41.16 10.34 -13.07
CA ARG A 42 40.64 9.85 -14.37
C ARG A 42 41.30 8.54 -14.76
N MET A 43 40.54 7.65 -15.44
CA MET A 43 41.05 6.44 -16.04
C MET A 43 40.72 6.45 -17.51
N LYS A 44 41.77 6.31 -18.34
CA LYS A 44 41.69 6.10 -19.80
C LYS A 44 41.64 4.60 -20.06
N TYR A 45 40.69 4.15 -20.89
CA TYR A 45 40.49 2.75 -21.23
C TYR A 45 39.95 2.60 -22.64
N ARG A 46 40.02 1.39 -23.21
CA ARG A 46 39.39 1.05 -24.51
C ARG A 46 38.26 0.05 -24.29
N PHE A 47 37.15 0.29 -24.95
CA PHE A 47 36.01 -0.61 -24.99
C PHE A 47 35.46 -0.69 -26.42
N MET A 48 35.33 -1.90 -26.97
CA MET A 48 34.91 -2.14 -28.35
C MET A 48 35.70 -1.27 -29.34
N GLY A 49 37.04 -1.24 -29.22
CA GLY A 49 37.94 -0.47 -30.11
C GLY A 49 37.97 1.04 -29.86
N LYS A 50 37.00 1.61 -29.15
CA LYS A 50 36.93 3.06 -28.86
C LYS A 50 37.59 3.41 -27.55
N GLU A 51 38.33 4.54 -27.55
CA GLU A 51 38.94 5.10 -26.37
C GLU A 51 37.90 5.85 -25.55
N LYS A 52 37.84 5.59 -24.23
CA LYS A 52 36.91 6.19 -23.28
C LYS A 52 37.62 6.68 -22.03
N LEU A 53 36.99 7.63 -21.33
CA LEU A 53 37.46 8.19 -20.07
C LEU A 53 36.46 7.92 -18.96
N LEU A 54 36.93 7.43 -17.82
CA LEU A 54 36.13 7.23 -16.60
C LEU A 54 36.59 8.19 -15.52
N ALA A 55 35.66 8.93 -14.92
CA ALA A 55 35.92 9.72 -13.73
C ALA A 55 35.87 8.84 -12.47
N LEU A 56 36.96 8.76 -11.73
CA LEU A 56 37.09 7.95 -10.52
C LEU A 56 36.82 8.74 -9.23
N GLY A 57 36.99 10.05 -9.25
CA GLY A 57 36.72 10.95 -8.12
C GLY A 57 37.56 12.19 -8.15
N VAL A 58 37.50 12.94 -7.05
CA VAL A 58 38.20 14.22 -6.85
C VAL A 58 39.10 14.08 -5.61
N TRP A 59 40.38 14.47 -5.71
CA TRP A 59 41.26 14.61 -4.56
C TRP A 59 40.92 15.89 -3.78
N PRO A 60 40.89 15.90 -2.43
CA PRO A 60 41.32 14.84 -1.51
C PRO A 60 40.24 13.86 -1.13
N SER A 61 38.97 14.06 -1.50
CA SER A 61 37.84 13.14 -1.16
C SER A 61 38.07 11.70 -1.60
N VAL A 62 38.89 11.50 -2.65
CA VAL A 62 39.36 10.19 -3.09
C VAL A 62 40.88 10.20 -3.04
N SER A 63 41.48 9.42 -2.16
CA SER A 63 42.95 9.25 -2.02
C SER A 63 43.54 8.54 -3.23
N LEU A 64 44.86 8.55 -3.38
CA LEU A 64 45.55 7.79 -4.43
C LEU A 64 45.29 6.27 -4.31
N THR A 65 45.28 5.77 -3.08
CA THR A 65 44.99 4.35 -2.80
C THR A 65 43.60 3.97 -3.24
N GLU A 66 42.58 4.78 -2.92
CA GLU A 66 41.22 4.58 -3.36
C GLU A 66 41.06 4.72 -4.88
N ALA A 67 41.75 5.66 -5.52
CA ALA A 67 41.74 5.80 -6.97
C ALA A 67 42.29 4.55 -7.66
N ARG A 68 43.36 3.96 -7.11
CA ARG A 68 43.94 2.68 -7.58
C ARG A 68 42.96 1.52 -7.40
N LYS A 69 42.27 1.46 -6.24
CA LYS A 69 41.22 0.45 -6.00
C LYS A 69 40.10 0.57 -7.05
N LYS A 70 39.53 1.75 -7.26
CA LYS A 70 38.49 2.02 -8.25
C LYS A 70 38.95 1.71 -9.69
N ARG A 71 40.23 1.99 -10.05
CA ARG A 71 40.83 1.56 -11.31
C ARG A 71 40.81 0.05 -11.47
N ASN A 72 41.22 -0.70 -10.42
CA ASN A 72 41.27 -2.15 -10.47
C ASN A 72 39.87 -2.76 -10.59
N GLU A 73 38.90 -2.25 -9.86
CA GLU A 73 37.48 -2.63 -9.98
C GLU A 73 36.96 -2.39 -11.41
N SER A 74 37.25 -1.20 -11.96
CA SER A 74 36.86 -0.88 -13.36
C SER A 74 37.50 -1.81 -14.38
N LYS A 75 38.72 -2.29 -14.12
CA LYS A 75 39.38 -3.28 -15.00
C LYS A 75 38.74 -4.67 -14.89
N LEU A 76 38.26 -5.06 -13.73
CA LEU A 76 37.50 -6.31 -13.59
C LEU A 76 36.19 -6.25 -14.40
N ILE A 77 35.47 -5.12 -14.35
CA ILE A 77 34.28 -4.89 -15.17
C ILE A 77 34.64 -4.98 -16.69
N LEU A 78 35.75 -4.38 -17.11
CA LEU A 78 36.20 -4.51 -18.50
C LEU A 78 36.52 -5.96 -18.89
N LYS A 79 37.15 -6.73 -18.00
CA LYS A 79 37.44 -8.16 -18.23
C LYS A 79 36.17 -8.99 -18.35
N SER A 80 35.09 -8.64 -17.69
CA SER A 80 33.78 -9.31 -17.84
C SER A 80 33.04 -8.90 -19.12
N GLY A 81 33.64 -8.08 -19.99
CA GLY A 81 33.00 -7.63 -21.24
C GLY A 81 32.04 -6.45 -21.09
N ALA A 82 31.94 -5.83 -19.90
CA ALA A 82 31.06 -4.70 -19.65
C ALA A 82 31.81 -3.35 -19.67
N ASP A 83 31.10 -2.26 -20.02
CA ASP A 83 31.64 -0.90 -19.98
C ASP A 83 31.52 -0.31 -18.57
N PRO A 84 32.62 0.02 -17.87
CA PRO A 84 32.61 0.61 -16.54
C PRO A 84 31.85 1.94 -16.45
N SER A 85 31.84 2.72 -17.52
CA SER A 85 31.10 3.98 -17.58
C SER A 85 29.59 3.74 -17.54
N MET A 86 29.12 2.77 -18.32
CA MET A 86 27.71 2.36 -18.33
C MET A 86 27.31 1.68 -17.02
N ALA A 87 28.15 0.80 -16.48
CA ALA A 87 27.93 0.17 -15.18
C ALA A 87 27.73 1.22 -14.07
N LYS A 88 28.59 2.24 -14.02
CA LYS A 88 28.46 3.34 -13.06
C LYS A 88 27.20 4.18 -13.26
N LYS A 89 26.83 4.44 -14.52
CA LYS A 89 25.58 5.18 -14.85
C LYS A 89 24.35 4.39 -14.42
N ASN A 90 24.34 3.09 -14.74
CA ASN A 90 23.24 2.20 -14.36
C ASN A 90 23.12 2.07 -12.83
N GLN A 91 24.24 1.96 -12.11
CA GLN A 91 24.23 1.92 -10.65
C GLN A 91 23.63 3.20 -10.04
N LYS A 92 24.01 4.38 -10.54
CA LYS A 92 23.43 5.65 -10.11
C LYS A 92 21.94 5.75 -10.42
N LEU A 93 21.54 5.32 -11.61
CA LEU A 93 20.12 5.31 -12.02
C LEU A 93 19.32 4.36 -11.13
N THR A 94 19.81 3.16 -10.87
CA THR A 94 19.18 2.20 -9.98
C THR A 94 19.05 2.76 -8.55
N GLN A 95 20.09 3.43 -8.05
CA GLN A 95 20.05 4.07 -6.74
C GLN A 95 19.03 5.22 -6.69
N TYR A 96 18.97 6.04 -7.72
CA TYR A 96 17.97 7.10 -7.85
C TYR A 96 16.55 6.53 -7.88
N ILE A 97 16.31 5.52 -8.70
CA ILE A 97 15.01 4.83 -8.78
C ILE A 97 14.62 4.23 -7.42
N ARG A 98 15.57 3.60 -6.71
CA ARG A 98 15.31 3.05 -5.37
C ARG A 98 14.94 4.13 -4.36
N GLN A 99 15.62 5.26 -4.38
CA GLN A 99 15.36 6.37 -3.45
C GLN A 99 14.07 7.14 -3.76
N SER A 100 13.68 7.24 -5.03
CA SER A 100 12.44 7.92 -5.44
C SER A 100 11.19 7.09 -5.20
N ASN A 101 11.29 5.76 -5.17
CA ASN A 101 10.16 4.87 -4.92
C ASN A 101 10.05 4.56 -3.41
N THR A 102 9.45 5.48 -2.67
CA THR A 102 9.13 5.27 -1.25
C THR A 102 7.90 4.39 -1.08
N PHE A 103 7.71 3.79 0.10
CA PHE A 103 6.50 3.05 0.44
C PHE A 103 5.25 3.92 0.26
N GLY A 104 5.33 5.21 0.62
CA GLY A 104 4.23 6.16 0.48
C GLY A 104 3.85 6.39 -0.99
N SER A 105 4.83 6.71 -1.86
CA SER A 105 4.56 6.95 -3.28
C SER A 105 3.98 5.72 -4.00
N VAL A 106 4.47 4.53 -3.67
CA VAL A 106 3.93 3.27 -4.20
C VAL A 106 2.53 2.98 -3.67
N THR A 107 2.26 3.34 -2.40
CA THR A 107 0.93 3.22 -1.79
C THR A 107 -0.09 4.11 -2.49
N GLU A 108 0.26 5.36 -2.76
CA GLU A 108 -0.61 6.30 -3.48
C GLU A 108 -0.99 5.76 -4.85
N GLU A 109 -0.01 5.32 -5.63
CA GLU A 109 -0.23 4.73 -6.95
C GLU A 109 -1.12 3.46 -6.87
N TRP A 110 -0.89 2.60 -5.88
CA TRP A 110 -1.72 1.43 -5.66
C TRP A 110 -3.16 1.81 -5.27
N LEU A 111 -3.35 2.83 -4.45
CA LEU A 111 -4.67 3.32 -4.05
C LEU A 111 -5.42 3.94 -5.24
N GLU A 112 -4.77 4.66 -6.14
CA GLU A 112 -5.41 5.18 -7.37
C GLU A 112 -6.02 4.07 -8.24
N ILE A 113 -5.33 2.93 -8.33
CA ILE A 113 -5.87 1.75 -9.03
C ILE A 113 -7.08 1.19 -8.27
N LYS A 114 -6.97 1.04 -6.95
CA LYS A 114 -8.01 0.45 -6.10
C LYS A 114 -9.25 1.32 -5.95
N GLN A 115 -9.14 2.62 -6.09
CA GLN A 115 -10.27 3.55 -6.10
C GLN A 115 -11.25 3.26 -7.23
N LYS A 116 -10.76 2.77 -8.37
CA LYS A 116 -11.61 2.39 -9.50
C LYS A 116 -12.32 1.04 -9.31
N GLU A 117 -11.76 0.17 -8.46
CA GLU A 117 -12.27 -1.18 -8.22
C GLU A 117 -13.21 -1.25 -7.01
N TRP A 118 -13.00 -0.41 -5.99
CA TRP A 118 -13.66 -0.53 -4.71
C TRP A 118 -14.79 0.49 -4.52
N LYS A 119 -15.85 0.08 -3.81
CA LYS A 119 -16.91 1.01 -3.38
C LYS A 119 -16.34 2.02 -2.37
N SER A 120 -16.77 3.28 -2.47
CA SER A 120 -16.21 4.41 -1.69
C SER A 120 -16.06 4.14 -0.19
N PRO A 121 -17.06 3.65 0.56
CA PRO A 121 -16.88 3.46 2.00
C PRO A 121 -15.74 2.49 2.35
N TYR A 122 -15.58 1.41 1.58
CA TYR A 122 -14.50 0.45 1.81
C TYR A 122 -13.13 1.02 1.42
N PHE A 123 -13.05 1.78 0.33
CA PHE A 123 -11.83 2.44 -0.09
C PHE A 123 -11.34 3.43 0.98
N ASP A 124 -12.26 4.25 1.52
CA ASP A 124 -11.95 5.26 2.53
C ASP A 124 -11.44 4.62 3.82
N ASP A 125 -12.06 3.53 4.26
CA ASP A 125 -11.61 2.73 5.42
C ASP A 125 -10.20 2.15 5.20
N VAL A 126 -9.93 1.62 4.01
CA VAL A 126 -8.60 1.07 3.69
C VAL A 126 -7.55 2.16 3.66
N LYS A 127 -7.84 3.29 2.99
CA LYS A 127 -6.96 4.45 2.88
C LYS A 127 -6.62 4.99 4.26
N SER A 128 -7.63 5.35 5.07
CA SER A 128 -7.44 5.86 6.43
C SER A 128 -6.62 4.91 7.31
N SER A 129 -6.89 3.61 7.21
CA SER A 129 -6.13 2.63 7.98
C SER A 129 -4.65 2.56 7.58
N ILE A 130 -4.30 2.76 6.30
CA ILE A 130 -2.93 2.81 5.83
C ILE A 130 -2.25 4.10 6.31
N GLU A 131 -2.95 5.24 6.19
CA GLU A 131 -2.47 6.55 6.63
C GLU A 131 -2.17 6.58 8.14
N ILE A 132 -3.03 5.97 8.96
CA ILE A 132 -2.87 5.94 10.42
C ILE A 132 -1.79 4.94 10.86
N HIS A 133 -1.72 3.77 10.24
CA HIS A 133 -0.97 2.65 10.78
C HIS A 133 0.34 2.30 10.06
N LEU A 134 0.50 2.67 8.80
CA LEU A 134 1.65 2.26 7.99
C LEU A 134 2.49 3.44 7.52
N LEU A 135 1.88 4.51 7.03
CA LEU A 135 2.61 5.66 6.48
C LEU A 135 3.48 6.41 7.49
N PRO A 136 3.11 6.55 8.77
CA PRO A 136 3.95 7.28 9.72
C PRO A 136 5.36 6.69 9.88
N ASP A 137 5.46 5.36 9.90
CA ASP A 137 6.75 4.67 10.08
C ASP A 137 7.41 4.28 8.74
N LEU A 138 6.63 3.90 7.72
CA LEU A 138 7.16 3.34 6.46
C LEU A 138 7.10 4.31 5.29
N GLY A 139 6.26 5.35 5.33
CA GLY A 139 5.92 6.18 4.19
C GLY A 139 7.10 6.78 3.45
N GLN A 140 8.10 7.29 4.17
CA GLN A 140 9.29 7.91 3.61
C GLN A 140 10.43 6.91 3.31
N ARG A 141 10.26 5.63 3.67
CA ARG A 141 11.28 4.61 3.44
C ARG A 141 11.29 4.16 1.98
N PRO A 142 12.46 4.02 1.34
CA PRO A 142 12.56 3.37 0.03
C PRO A 142 11.99 1.94 0.10
N ILE A 143 11.01 1.62 -0.73
CA ILE A 143 10.27 0.35 -0.64
C ILE A 143 11.18 -0.87 -0.82
N ALA A 144 12.24 -0.73 -1.61
CA ALA A 144 13.22 -1.79 -1.85
C ALA A 144 14.09 -2.13 -0.62
N GLU A 145 14.16 -1.23 0.37
CA GLU A 145 15.03 -1.34 1.54
C GLU A 145 14.27 -1.76 2.81
N ILE A 146 12.94 -1.74 2.78
CA ILE A 146 12.12 -2.14 3.93
C ILE A 146 12.25 -3.64 4.17
N THR A 147 12.60 -3.99 5.41
CA THR A 147 12.85 -5.37 5.85
C THR A 147 11.67 -5.94 6.63
N SER A 148 11.61 -7.29 6.73
CA SER A 148 10.58 -7.98 7.53
C SER A 148 10.59 -7.56 9.01
N PRO A 149 11.74 -7.39 9.69
CA PRO A 149 11.77 -6.88 11.06
C PRO A 149 11.20 -5.47 11.21
N GLU A 150 11.44 -4.55 10.26
CA GLU A 150 10.86 -3.20 10.29
C GLU A 150 9.33 -3.26 10.20
N VAL A 151 8.79 -4.01 9.23
CA VAL A 151 7.33 -4.20 9.12
C VAL A 151 6.76 -4.83 10.39
N LEU A 152 7.41 -5.86 10.92
CA LEU A 152 6.96 -6.51 12.15
C LEU A 152 6.93 -5.55 13.34
N SER A 153 7.93 -4.69 13.47
CA SER A 153 7.96 -3.66 14.54
C SER A 153 6.76 -2.72 14.45
N VAL A 154 6.42 -2.24 13.24
CA VAL A 154 5.23 -1.39 13.03
C VAL A 154 3.95 -2.12 13.40
N LEU A 155 3.81 -3.38 12.98
CA LEU A 155 2.61 -4.16 13.28
C LEU A 155 2.49 -4.48 14.78
N LYS A 156 3.61 -4.72 15.46
CA LYS A 156 3.61 -4.94 16.92
C LYS A 156 3.22 -3.69 17.71
N LYS A 157 3.61 -2.50 17.29
CA LYS A 157 3.13 -1.25 17.91
C LYS A 157 1.59 -1.16 17.89
N ILE A 158 0.95 -1.63 16.82
CA ILE A 158 -0.52 -1.66 16.73
C ILE A 158 -1.10 -2.74 17.68
N GLU A 159 -0.45 -3.89 17.73
CA GLU A 159 -0.83 -5.00 18.62
C GLU A 159 -0.76 -4.62 20.09
N GLU A 160 0.32 -3.93 20.51
CA GLU A 160 0.56 -3.43 21.88
C GLU A 160 -0.53 -2.44 22.34
N GLN A 161 -1.19 -1.74 21.40
CA GLN A 161 -2.37 -0.91 21.68
C GLN A 161 -3.66 -1.75 21.90
N GLY A 162 -3.57 -3.08 21.91
CA GLY A 162 -4.72 -3.98 21.99
C GLY A 162 -5.53 -4.12 20.70
N LYS A 163 -5.09 -3.54 19.58
CA LYS A 163 -5.81 -3.49 18.31
C LYS A 163 -5.42 -4.67 17.38
N LEU A 164 -5.62 -5.91 17.85
CA LEU A 164 -5.18 -7.12 17.13
C LEU A 164 -5.75 -7.23 15.71
N GLU A 165 -7.04 -6.89 15.55
CA GLU A 165 -7.71 -6.93 14.22
C GLU A 165 -7.10 -5.89 13.26
N ALA A 166 -6.83 -4.67 13.76
CA ALA A 166 -6.19 -3.62 12.98
C ALA A 166 -4.77 -4.02 12.57
N ALA A 167 -3.98 -4.63 13.47
CA ALA A 167 -2.65 -5.14 13.15
C ALA A 167 -2.70 -6.21 12.05
N SER A 168 -3.62 -7.17 12.16
CA SER A 168 -3.83 -8.23 11.15
C SER A 168 -4.23 -7.65 9.80
N ARG A 169 -5.16 -6.70 9.77
CA ARG A 169 -5.60 -6.01 8.53
C ARG A 169 -4.49 -5.15 7.93
N SER A 170 -3.73 -4.42 8.76
CA SER A 170 -2.59 -3.63 8.31
C SER A 170 -1.51 -4.50 7.69
N ARG A 171 -1.23 -5.70 8.26
CA ARG A 171 -0.34 -6.69 7.65
C ARG A 171 -0.82 -7.10 6.24
N GLN A 172 -2.12 -7.36 6.08
CA GLN A 172 -2.69 -7.76 4.78
C GLN A 172 -2.56 -6.65 3.73
N LYS A 173 -2.85 -5.39 4.11
CA LYS A 173 -2.73 -4.21 3.25
C LYS A 173 -1.26 -3.96 2.86
N CYS A 174 -0.36 -3.98 3.84
CA CYS A 174 1.08 -3.88 3.61
C CYS A 174 1.57 -4.95 2.63
N GLY A 175 1.15 -6.20 2.82
CA GLY A 175 1.47 -7.30 1.90
C GLY A 175 0.90 -7.11 0.49
N ALA A 176 -0.25 -6.47 0.32
CA ALA A 176 -0.83 -6.15 -0.98
C ALA A 176 -0.02 -5.06 -1.70
N ILE A 177 0.40 -4.00 -0.99
CA ILE A 177 1.25 -2.94 -1.53
C ILE A 177 2.61 -3.51 -1.98
N PHE A 178 3.24 -4.36 -1.17
CA PHE A 178 4.49 -5.01 -1.55
C PHE A 178 4.35 -5.98 -2.73
N ARG A 179 3.23 -6.69 -2.87
CA ARG A 179 2.95 -7.48 -4.09
C ARG A 179 2.88 -6.60 -5.31
N TYR A 180 2.20 -5.47 -5.22
CA TYR A 180 2.15 -4.49 -6.31
C TYR A 180 3.54 -3.95 -6.66
N ALA A 181 4.34 -3.56 -5.66
CA ALA A 181 5.71 -3.12 -5.86
C ALA A 181 6.59 -4.19 -6.53
N ASN A 182 6.42 -5.45 -6.14
CA ASN A 182 7.16 -6.57 -6.72
C ASN A 182 6.77 -6.81 -8.20
N LEU A 183 5.48 -6.74 -8.55
CA LEU A 183 5.01 -6.78 -9.94
C LEU A 183 5.62 -5.68 -10.80
N LYS A 184 5.84 -4.50 -10.24
CA LYS A 184 6.53 -3.38 -10.90
C LYS A 184 8.06 -3.46 -10.85
N GLN A 185 8.62 -4.53 -10.27
CA GLN A 185 10.07 -4.72 -10.08
C GLN A 185 10.74 -3.63 -9.24
N LEU A 186 9.98 -2.97 -8.35
CA LEU A 186 10.48 -1.94 -7.43
C LEU A 186 11.13 -2.55 -6.18
N CYS A 187 10.81 -3.80 -5.85
CA CYS A 187 11.45 -4.57 -4.78
C CYS A 187 11.64 -6.03 -5.23
N ALA A 188 12.68 -6.68 -4.70
CA ALA A 188 13.03 -8.06 -5.08
C ALA A 188 12.07 -9.10 -4.46
N HIS A 189 11.56 -8.84 -3.26
CA HIS A 189 10.69 -9.76 -2.52
C HIS A 189 9.71 -8.99 -1.64
N ASN A 190 8.66 -9.68 -1.19
CA ASN A 190 7.68 -9.11 -0.27
C ASN A 190 8.08 -9.45 1.19
N PRO A 191 8.49 -8.46 2.01
CA PRO A 191 8.93 -8.70 3.39
C PRO A 191 7.81 -9.16 4.32
N VAL A 192 6.54 -9.06 3.90
CA VAL A 192 5.36 -9.42 4.70
C VAL A 192 4.99 -10.90 4.56
N SER A 193 5.47 -11.59 3.51
CA SER A 193 5.05 -12.97 3.20
C SER A 193 5.27 -13.95 4.35
N ASN A 194 6.36 -13.82 5.09
CA ASN A 194 6.72 -14.70 6.20
C ASN A 194 6.21 -14.21 7.57
N LEU A 195 5.44 -13.12 7.63
CA LEU A 195 4.91 -12.57 8.88
C LEU A 195 3.54 -13.16 9.28
N LYS A 196 3.05 -14.18 8.55
CA LYS A 196 1.85 -14.91 8.95
C LYS A 196 2.17 -15.74 10.22
N GLY A 197 1.43 -15.48 11.30
CA GLY A 197 1.67 -16.13 12.59
C GLY A 197 2.63 -15.39 13.54
N ALA A 198 3.29 -14.30 13.08
CA ALA A 198 4.14 -13.47 13.93
C ALA A 198 3.36 -12.50 14.85
N LEU A 199 2.06 -12.33 14.59
CA LEU A 199 1.13 -11.51 15.39
C LEU A 199 0.15 -12.43 16.11
N ALA A 200 -0.32 -12.01 17.29
CA ALA A 200 -1.40 -12.67 17.99
C ALA A 200 -2.67 -12.69 17.12
N SER A 201 -3.32 -13.83 17.07
CA SER A 201 -4.58 -13.95 16.32
C SER A 201 -5.69 -13.27 17.10
N PRO A 202 -6.46 -12.36 16.47
CA PRO A 202 -7.63 -11.79 17.12
C PRO A 202 -8.61 -12.91 17.48
N GLN A 203 -9.01 -12.97 18.74
CA GLN A 203 -10.05 -13.90 19.14
C GLN A 203 -11.38 -13.46 18.54
N LYS A 204 -11.91 -14.26 17.62
CA LYS A 204 -13.24 -14.03 17.05
C LYS A 204 -14.29 -14.28 18.16
N LYS A 205 -14.72 -13.21 18.81
CA LYS A 205 -15.93 -13.27 19.63
C LYS A 205 -17.12 -13.46 18.67
N LYS A 206 -17.87 -14.54 18.88
CA LYS A 206 -19.17 -14.67 18.19
C LYS A 206 -20.07 -13.53 18.66
N PHE A 207 -20.78 -12.91 17.72
CA PHE A 207 -21.84 -11.97 18.08
C PHE A 207 -22.86 -12.69 18.95
N ASN A 208 -23.40 -11.98 19.93
CA ASN A 208 -24.50 -12.50 20.74
C ASN A 208 -25.67 -12.79 19.80
N SER A 209 -26.24 -13.97 19.92
CA SER A 209 -27.45 -14.37 19.25
C SER A 209 -28.51 -14.74 20.28
N ILE A 210 -29.76 -14.50 19.94
CA ILE A 210 -30.88 -14.93 20.77
C ILE A 210 -30.96 -16.45 20.66
N ALA A 211 -30.86 -17.14 21.77
CA ALA A 211 -31.07 -18.60 21.76
C ALA A 211 -32.54 -18.92 21.46
N PRO A 212 -32.85 -20.05 20.79
CA PRO A 212 -34.21 -20.42 20.47
C PRO A 212 -35.17 -20.40 21.67
N LYS A 213 -34.70 -20.79 22.84
CA LYS A 213 -35.45 -20.76 24.10
C LYS A 213 -35.85 -19.36 24.58
N ASP A 214 -35.04 -18.35 24.23
CA ASP A 214 -35.22 -16.96 24.65
C ASP A 214 -36.03 -16.14 23.64
N LEU A 215 -36.32 -16.73 22.45
CA LEU A 215 -37.07 -16.06 21.39
C LEU A 215 -38.47 -15.64 21.80
N PRO A 216 -39.30 -16.46 22.53
CA PRO A 216 -40.62 -16.03 23.00
C PRO A 216 -40.55 -14.78 23.87
N GLN A 217 -39.63 -14.74 24.82
CA GLN A 217 -39.44 -13.59 25.68
C GLN A 217 -39.00 -12.34 24.94
N PHE A 218 -38.12 -12.51 23.93
CA PHE A 218 -37.72 -11.40 23.06
C PHE A 218 -38.91 -10.83 22.30
N LEU A 219 -39.79 -11.69 21.73
CA LEU A 219 -40.99 -11.28 21.02
C LEU A 219 -41.96 -10.51 21.90
N LEU A 220 -42.15 -10.94 23.14
CA LEU A 220 -42.97 -10.20 24.13
C LEU A 220 -42.41 -8.82 24.40
N LYS A 221 -41.11 -8.72 24.70
CA LYS A 221 -40.42 -7.43 24.90
C LYS A 221 -40.47 -6.53 23.69
N LEU A 222 -40.36 -7.11 22.48
CA LEU A 222 -40.50 -6.36 21.22
C LEU A 222 -41.97 -5.85 21.06
N ALA A 223 -42.96 -6.62 21.49
CA ALA A 223 -44.36 -6.19 21.46
C ALA A 223 -44.63 -5.03 22.44
N GLU A 224 -44.01 -5.05 23.61
CA GLU A 224 -44.08 -4.02 24.64
C GLU A 224 -43.18 -2.81 24.42
N TYR A 225 -42.30 -2.86 23.39
CA TYR A 225 -41.37 -1.77 23.10
C TYR A 225 -42.12 -0.47 22.78
N ASP A 226 -41.86 0.56 23.60
CA ASP A 226 -42.49 1.88 23.57
C ASP A 226 -41.71 2.95 22.78
N GLY A 227 -40.54 2.58 22.20
CA GLY A 227 -39.74 3.47 21.36
C GLY A 227 -40.34 3.67 19.96
N ALA A 228 -39.52 4.15 19.02
CA ALA A 228 -39.98 4.47 17.68
C ALA A 228 -40.67 3.28 16.99
N ILE A 229 -41.93 3.47 16.58
CA ILE A 229 -42.78 2.45 15.97
C ILE A 229 -42.11 1.85 14.70
N ILE A 230 -41.45 2.67 13.90
CA ILE A 230 -40.75 2.21 12.69
C ILE A 230 -39.60 1.26 13.06
N THR A 231 -38.87 1.49 14.14
CA THR A 231 -37.83 0.56 14.62
C THR A 231 -38.43 -0.79 15.01
N LYS A 232 -39.54 -0.79 15.72
CA LYS A 232 -40.29 -2.01 16.09
C LYS A 232 -40.71 -2.80 14.85
N LEU A 233 -41.31 -2.12 13.87
CA LEU A 233 -41.78 -2.74 12.62
C LEU A 233 -40.62 -3.22 11.78
N ALA A 234 -39.52 -2.48 11.68
CA ALA A 234 -38.31 -2.90 10.97
C ALA A 234 -37.69 -4.16 11.58
N LEU A 235 -37.62 -4.27 12.91
CA LEU A 235 -37.13 -5.47 13.59
C LEU A 235 -38.03 -6.68 13.30
N ARG A 236 -39.37 -6.53 13.35
CA ARG A 236 -40.32 -7.59 12.97
C ARG A 236 -40.11 -8.00 11.50
N PHE A 237 -39.96 -7.04 10.60
CA PHE A 237 -39.70 -7.29 9.17
C PHE A 237 -38.39 -8.06 8.96
N ILE A 238 -37.28 -7.66 9.60
CA ILE A 238 -36.00 -8.37 9.51
C ILE A 238 -36.14 -9.82 9.98
N MET A 239 -36.86 -10.06 11.07
CA MET A 239 -37.06 -11.41 11.60
C MET A 239 -37.84 -12.31 10.65
N LEU A 240 -38.82 -11.75 9.94
CA LEU A 240 -39.68 -12.49 9.01
C LEU A 240 -39.03 -12.74 7.64
N THR A 241 -38.11 -11.85 7.22
CA THR A 241 -37.46 -11.90 5.90
C THR A 241 -36.01 -12.41 5.96
N LEU A 242 -35.36 -12.37 7.13
CA LEU A 242 -33.93 -12.63 7.31
C LEU A 242 -33.03 -11.74 6.44
N ALA A 243 -33.57 -10.62 5.95
CA ALA A 243 -32.81 -9.64 5.17
C ALA A 243 -31.78 -8.93 6.05
N ARG A 244 -30.70 -8.44 5.41
CA ARG A 244 -29.66 -7.70 6.16
C ARG A 244 -30.19 -6.34 6.61
N THR A 245 -29.72 -5.89 7.77
CA THR A 245 -30.12 -4.59 8.34
C THR A 245 -29.93 -3.42 7.37
N ALA A 246 -28.85 -3.41 6.58
CA ALA A 246 -28.61 -2.39 5.57
C ALA A 246 -29.66 -2.46 4.41
N GLU A 247 -30.05 -3.66 4.00
CA GLU A 247 -31.06 -3.85 2.96
C GLU A 247 -32.39 -3.26 3.40
N VAL A 248 -32.81 -3.52 4.63
CA VAL A 248 -34.06 -3.01 5.20
C VAL A 248 -34.01 -1.50 5.43
N ARG A 249 -32.92 -0.98 6.01
CA ARG A 249 -32.77 0.46 6.29
C ARG A 249 -32.86 1.34 5.05
N PHE A 250 -32.45 0.83 3.90
CA PHE A 250 -32.43 1.56 2.62
C PHE A 250 -33.50 1.04 1.65
N ALA A 251 -34.50 0.29 2.14
CA ALA A 251 -35.60 -0.19 1.33
C ALA A 251 -36.45 0.97 0.80
N LEU A 252 -36.73 0.96 -0.49
CA LEU A 252 -37.57 1.94 -1.17
C LEU A 252 -38.96 1.35 -1.41
N TRP A 253 -40.01 2.21 -1.41
CA TRP A 253 -41.36 1.76 -1.70
C TRP A 253 -41.50 1.17 -3.10
N ASP A 254 -40.78 1.68 -4.07
CA ASP A 254 -40.79 1.20 -5.47
C ASP A 254 -40.18 -0.20 -5.64
N GLU A 255 -39.55 -0.73 -4.61
CA GLU A 255 -39.00 -2.09 -4.62
C GLU A 255 -40.01 -3.15 -4.22
N PHE A 256 -41.22 -2.74 -3.74
CA PHE A 256 -42.25 -3.65 -3.22
C PHE A 256 -43.41 -3.81 -4.21
N ASP A 257 -43.60 -5.02 -4.68
CA ASP A 257 -44.81 -5.41 -5.41
C ASP A 257 -45.75 -6.10 -4.41
N LEU A 258 -46.68 -5.31 -3.86
CA LEU A 258 -47.62 -5.76 -2.84
C LEU A 258 -48.97 -6.21 -3.44
N GLU A 259 -49.24 -5.86 -4.70
CA GLU A 259 -50.51 -6.16 -5.41
C GLU A 259 -50.44 -7.49 -6.21
N ALA A 260 -49.21 -8.05 -6.34
CA ALA A 260 -49.04 -9.33 -7.02
C ALA A 260 -49.74 -10.48 -6.29
N ALA A 261 -50.09 -11.53 -7.00
CA ALA A 261 -50.64 -12.77 -6.41
C ALA A 261 -49.68 -13.37 -5.36
N GLU A 262 -48.39 -13.23 -5.59
CA GLU A 262 -47.30 -13.53 -4.64
C GLU A 262 -46.51 -12.24 -4.34
N PRO A 263 -46.84 -11.52 -3.28
CA PRO A 263 -46.15 -10.27 -2.94
C PRO A 263 -44.68 -10.48 -2.79
N THR A 264 -43.88 -9.57 -3.37
CA THR A 264 -42.41 -9.65 -3.34
C THR A 264 -41.76 -8.31 -3.04
N TRP A 265 -40.55 -8.37 -2.46
CA TRP A 265 -39.65 -7.25 -2.35
C TRP A 265 -38.43 -7.52 -3.23
N ARG A 266 -38.19 -6.64 -4.20
CA ARG A 266 -37.13 -6.74 -5.21
C ARG A 266 -36.00 -5.79 -4.84
N ILE A 267 -34.92 -6.34 -4.30
CA ILE A 267 -33.74 -5.54 -3.94
C ILE A 267 -32.83 -5.45 -5.18
N PRO A 268 -32.57 -4.24 -5.72
CA PRO A 268 -31.78 -4.07 -6.94
C PRO A 268 -30.31 -4.46 -6.73
N ALA A 269 -29.66 -4.90 -7.81
CA ALA A 269 -28.29 -5.43 -7.81
C ALA A 269 -27.26 -4.46 -7.19
N GLU A 270 -27.42 -3.16 -7.43
CA GLU A 270 -26.51 -2.11 -6.96
C GLU A 270 -26.42 -2.04 -5.43
N ARG A 271 -27.50 -2.46 -4.73
CA ARG A 271 -27.57 -2.50 -3.26
C ARG A 271 -27.07 -3.82 -2.69
N MET A 272 -26.89 -4.84 -3.53
CA MET A 272 -26.49 -6.18 -3.12
C MET A 272 -24.96 -6.34 -3.11
N LYS A 273 -24.44 -7.10 -2.13
CA LYS A 273 -23.00 -7.37 -2.00
C LYS A 273 -22.42 -8.08 -3.22
N MET A 274 -23.20 -8.96 -3.85
CA MET A 274 -22.78 -9.76 -5.02
C MET A 274 -23.18 -9.13 -6.35
N ASN A 275 -23.70 -7.90 -6.33
CA ASN A 275 -24.17 -7.19 -7.51
C ASN A 275 -25.18 -8.02 -8.37
N GLN A 276 -26.05 -8.75 -7.67
CA GLN A 276 -27.13 -9.53 -8.26
C GLN A 276 -28.42 -9.15 -7.57
N GLU A 277 -29.50 -8.98 -8.34
CA GLU A 277 -30.83 -8.73 -7.82
C GLU A 277 -31.25 -9.83 -6.84
N HIS A 278 -31.94 -9.46 -5.77
CA HIS A 278 -32.45 -10.40 -4.77
C HIS A 278 -33.96 -10.22 -4.60
N LEU A 279 -34.69 -11.30 -4.87
CA LEU A 279 -36.13 -11.36 -4.65
C LEU A 279 -36.42 -11.95 -3.28
N VAL A 280 -37.14 -11.23 -2.46
CA VAL A 280 -37.59 -11.65 -1.13
C VAL A 280 -39.11 -11.87 -1.20
N PRO A 281 -39.60 -13.11 -1.15
CA PRO A 281 -41.05 -13.38 -1.08
C PRO A 281 -41.60 -12.87 0.25
N LEU A 282 -42.72 -12.19 0.20
CA LEU A 282 -43.37 -11.63 1.38
C LEU A 282 -44.50 -12.56 1.87
N SER A 283 -44.29 -13.09 3.08
CA SER A 283 -45.34 -13.88 3.76
C SER A 283 -46.54 -13.01 4.13
N ARG A 284 -47.68 -13.61 4.47
CA ARG A 284 -48.84 -12.88 5.00
C ARG A 284 -48.47 -12.00 6.19
N GLN A 285 -47.65 -12.51 7.11
CA GLN A 285 -47.18 -11.74 8.28
C GLN A 285 -46.34 -10.56 7.87
N THR A 286 -45.48 -10.74 6.87
CA THR A 286 -44.62 -9.64 6.36
C THR A 286 -45.47 -8.56 5.68
N SER A 287 -46.47 -8.95 4.91
CA SER A 287 -47.41 -8.03 4.27
C SER A 287 -48.23 -7.22 5.28
N VAL A 288 -48.62 -7.82 6.41
CA VAL A 288 -49.26 -7.09 7.53
C VAL A 288 -48.28 -6.02 8.10
N VAL A 289 -47.01 -6.38 8.36
CA VAL A 289 -46.01 -5.44 8.85
C VAL A 289 -45.82 -4.28 7.88
N ILE A 290 -45.68 -4.55 6.60
CA ILE A 290 -45.54 -3.51 5.55
C ILE A 290 -46.80 -2.63 5.48
N GLY A 291 -47.99 -3.22 5.59
CA GLY A 291 -49.24 -2.46 5.66
C GLY A 291 -49.31 -1.52 6.88
N GLU A 292 -48.79 -1.95 8.03
CA GLU A 292 -48.64 -1.07 9.20
C GLU A 292 -47.62 0.06 8.93
N VAL A 293 -46.45 -0.24 8.38
CA VAL A 293 -45.43 0.75 8.04
C VAL A 293 -45.97 1.81 7.06
N ARG A 294 -46.76 1.36 6.07
CA ARG A 294 -47.35 2.24 5.07
C ARG A 294 -48.18 3.39 5.65
N ARG A 295 -48.80 3.18 6.80
CA ARG A 295 -49.61 4.22 7.47
C ARG A 295 -48.74 5.41 7.97
N PHE A 296 -47.46 5.19 8.14
CA PHE A 296 -46.51 6.20 8.68
C PHE A 296 -45.63 6.79 7.61
N THR A 297 -45.25 6.04 6.58
CA THR A 297 -44.22 6.42 5.63
C THR A 297 -44.67 6.35 4.16
N GLN A 298 -45.97 6.22 3.91
CA GLN A 298 -46.49 6.27 2.54
C GLN A 298 -46.33 7.67 1.96
N GLY A 299 -45.67 7.77 0.83
CA GLY A 299 -45.32 9.04 0.17
C GLY A 299 -43.86 9.46 0.40
N ASP A 300 -43.17 8.85 1.35
CA ASP A 300 -41.75 9.05 1.56
C ASP A 300 -40.93 8.12 0.64
N LYS A 301 -39.64 8.45 0.46
CA LYS A 301 -38.75 7.66 -0.37
C LYS A 301 -38.45 6.29 0.24
N TYR A 302 -38.15 6.27 1.55
CA TYR A 302 -37.73 5.07 2.27
C TYR A 302 -38.87 4.47 3.07
N VAL A 303 -38.94 3.14 3.09
CA VAL A 303 -39.95 2.38 3.85
C VAL A 303 -39.72 2.52 5.36
N PHE A 304 -38.45 2.33 5.80
CA PHE A 304 -38.09 2.33 7.22
C PHE A 304 -37.13 3.49 7.54
N HIS A 305 -37.67 4.68 7.76
CA HIS A 305 -36.91 5.86 8.18
C HIS A 305 -37.46 6.43 9.49
N GLN A 306 -36.69 7.30 10.13
CA GLN A 306 -37.17 8.02 11.32
C GLN A 306 -38.22 9.06 10.89
N LEU A 307 -39.38 9.06 11.56
CA LEU A 307 -40.50 9.98 11.26
C LEU A 307 -40.15 11.46 11.42
N ASN A 308 -39.12 11.78 12.21
CA ASN A 308 -38.65 13.15 12.46
C ASN A 308 -37.49 13.58 11.54
N ASN A 309 -37.02 12.73 10.63
CA ASN A 309 -35.94 13.00 9.70
C ASN A 309 -36.14 12.17 8.42
N PRO A 310 -36.99 12.66 7.48
CA PRO A 310 -37.37 11.99 6.25
C PRO A 310 -36.22 11.77 5.27
#